data_46d33b4cb54e4e6df148c2e502486917
#
_entry.id   46d33b4cb54e4e6df148c2e502486917
#
_cell.length_a   1.000
_cell.length_b   1.000
_cell.length_c   1.000
_cell.angle_alpha   90.00
_cell.angle_beta   90.00
_cell.angle_gamma   90.00
#
_symmetry.space_group_name_H-M   'P 1'
#
loop_
_entity.id
_entity.type
_entity.pdbx_description
1 polymer ?
#
loop_
_entity_poly.entity_id
_entity_poly.type
_entity_poly.pdbx_seq_one_letter_code
_entity_poly.pdbx_strand_id
1 'polypeptide(L)'
;MKRQVLCLASLMLLLVVLGPTLVAQNPNFNNGPVWRVIYIDVKAGQGDAFWTDLKQNFRPLYDEFKKQGWVIDYKFYTNPVIEHPDDWSVAIAIEYKNWATIDEMSEKANAIVEKHYGSRQAMIDAGKKRNEISPTLRSTLAREVTLK
;
A
#
# COMPACT_ATOMS: atom_id res chain seq x y z
N MET A 1 -31.45 37.60 32.21
CA MET A 1 -30.04 37.80 31.92
C MET A 1 -29.20 36.51 32.09
N LYS A 2 -29.26 35.78 33.22
CA LYS A 2 -28.43 34.54 33.41
C LYS A 2 -28.71 33.43 32.38
N ARG A 3 -29.93 33.21 31.93
CA ARG A 3 -30.30 32.20 30.92
C ARG A 3 -29.76 32.51 29.50
N GLN A 4 -29.72 33.77 29.12
CA GLN A 4 -29.21 34.20 27.80
C GLN A 4 -27.68 34.07 27.73
N VAL A 5 -26.97 34.32 28.83
CA VAL A 5 -25.52 34.14 28.90
C VAL A 5 -25.15 32.67 28.81
N LEU A 6 -25.95 31.77 29.41
CA LEU A 6 -25.70 30.31 29.32
C LEU A 6 -25.86 29.79 27.87
N CYS A 7 -26.85 30.26 27.14
CA CYS A 7 -27.06 29.87 25.74
C CYS A 7 -25.95 30.36 24.83
N LEU A 8 -25.45 31.58 25.04
CA LEU A 8 -24.32 32.13 24.27
C LEU A 8 -23.02 31.38 24.55
N ALA A 9 -22.77 30.99 25.80
CA ALA A 9 -21.58 30.22 26.17
C ALA A 9 -21.63 28.79 25.57
N SER A 10 -22.82 28.13 25.55
CA SER A 10 -22.98 26.82 24.90
C SER A 10 -22.80 26.89 23.39
N LEU A 11 -23.26 27.96 22.75
CA LEU A 11 -23.11 28.14 21.29
C LEU A 11 -21.63 28.39 20.89
N MET A 12 -20.88 29.15 21.70
CA MET A 12 -19.43 29.34 21.50
C MET A 12 -18.65 28.05 21.70
N LEU A 13 -18.98 27.23 22.68
CA LEU A 13 -18.32 25.95 22.91
C LEU A 13 -18.55 24.97 21.77
N LEU A 14 -19.73 24.99 21.13
CA LEU A 14 -20.06 24.13 20.00
C LEU A 14 -19.28 24.53 18.72
N LEU A 15 -19.00 25.80 18.52
CA LEU A 15 -18.23 26.32 17.38
C LEU A 15 -16.75 25.94 17.46
N VAL A 16 -16.18 25.79 18.65
CA VAL A 16 -14.78 25.36 18.83
C VAL A 16 -14.58 23.87 18.51
N VAL A 17 -15.61 23.03 18.72
CA VAL A 17 -15.56 21.58 18.43
C VAL A 17 -15.73 21.29 16.93
N LEU A 18 -16.38 22.18 16.18
CA LEU A 18 -16.63 22.05 14.73
C LEU A 18 -15.63 22.80 13.87
N GLY A 19 -14.58 23.36 14.45
CA GLY A 19 -13.51 24.00 13.71
C GLY A 19 -12.86 22.99 12.75
N PRO A 20 -12.63 23.34 11.46
CA PRO A 20 -11.92 22.46 10.55
C PRO A 20 -10.53 22.17 11.16
N THR A 21 -10.20 20.89 11.29
CA THR A 21 -8.83 20.49 11.62
C THR A 21 -7.92 20.98 10.50
N LEU A 22 -7.27 22.11 10.73
CA LEU A 22 -6.24 22.65 9.84
C LEU A 22 -5.07 21.66 9.84
N VAL A 23 -5.09 20.72 8.90
CA VAL A 23 -3.88 19.95 8.62
C VAL A 23 -2.85 20.95 8.11
N ALA A 24 -1.83 21.21 8.90
CA ALA A 24 -0.74 22.10 8.53
C ALA A 24 -0.13 21.62 7.20
N GLN A 25 -0.39 22.36 6.13
CA GLN A 25 0.22 22.07 4.82
C GLN A 25 1.68 22.47 4.88
N ASN A 26 2.56 21.58 4.39
CA ASN A 26 3.97 21.93 4.27
C ASN A 26 4.13 23.07 3.25
N PRO A 27 4.85 24.18 3.60
CA PRO A 27 5.00 25.32 2.70
C PRO A 27 5.85 25.00 1.46
N ASN A 28 6.71 23.99 1.52
CA ASN A 28 7.72 23.70 0.50
C ASN A 28 7.27 22.66 -0.55
N PHE A 29 6.29 21.83 -0.23
CA PHE A 29 5.84 20.78 -1.14
C PHE A 29 4.36 20.44 -0.96
N ASN A 30 3.80 19.82 -1.99
CA ASN A 30 2.48 19.17 -1.98
C ASN A 30 2.66 17.67 -1.76
N ASN A 31 1.76 17.09 -0.97
CA ASN A 31 1.69 15.65 -0.78
C ASN A 31 1.04 14.97 -2.01
N GLY A 32 1.71 13.98 -2.55
CA GLY A 32 1.21 13.09 -3.57
C GLY A 32 0.72 11.73 -3.00
N PRO A 33 0.59 10.73 -3.87
CA PRO A 33 0.23 9.37 -3.50
C PRO A 33 1.27 8.70 -2.59
N VAL A 34 0.90 7.55 -2.05
CA VAL A 34 1.80 6.72 -1.25
C VAL A 34 2.23 5.53 -2.09
N TRP A 35 3.52 5.26 -2.09
CA TRP A 35 4.12 4.14 -2.80
C TRP A 35 4.62 3.09 -1.81
N ARG A 36 4.28 1.82 -2.07
CA ARG A 36 4.98 0.68 -1.49
C ARG A 36 5.91 0.11 -2.54
N VAL A 37 7.20 0.03 -2.23
CA VAL A 37 8.18 -0.62 -3.11
C VAL A 37 8.71 -1.86 -2.40
N ILE A 38 8.51 -3.01 -3.02
CA ILE A 38 8.95 -4.32 -2.52
C ILE A 38 10.12 -4.76 -3.37
N TYR A 39 11.27 -4.95 -2.75
CA TYR A 39 12.51 -5.41 -3.40
C TYR A 39 12.68 -6.91 -3.15
N ILE A 40 12.90 -7.65 -4.22
CA ILE A 40 12.87 -9.10 -4.25
C ILE A 40 14.17 -9.61 -4.86
N ASP A 41 14.72 -10.65 -4.26
CA ASP A 41 15.78 -11.46 -4.85
C ASP A 41 15.16 -12.72 -5.47
N VAL A 42 15.11 -12.78 -6.80
CA VAL A 42 14.67 -13.98 -7.52
C VAL A 42 15.87 -14.92 -7.68
N LYS A 43 15.82 -16.06 -7.02
CA LYS A 43 16.91 -17.04 -7.04
C LYS A 43 17.26 -17.49 -8.46
N ALA A 44 18.53 -17.80 -8.69
CA ALA A 44 19.04 -18.27 -9.97
C ALA A 44 18.20 -19.47 -10.49
N GLY A 45 17.78 -19.42 -11.76
CA GLY A 45 16.97 -20.44 -12.39
C GLY A 45 15.47 -20.41 -12.01
N GLN A 46 15.03 -19.51 -11.13
CA GLN A 46 13.64 -19.43 -10.68
C GLN A 46 12.82 -18.31 -11.39
N GLY A 47 13.42 -17.62 -12.36
CA GLY A 47 12.78 -16.51 -13.05
C GLY A 47 11.41 -16.86 -13.65
N ASP A 48 11.34 -17.95 -14.41
CA ASP A 48 10.08 -18.38 -15.07
C ASP A 48 8.99 -18.73 -14.05
N ALA A 49 9.36 -19.43 -12.96
CA ALA A 49 8.44 -19.75 -11.88
C ALA A 49 7.92 -18.50 -11.18
N PHE A 50 8.80 -17.53 -10.91
CA PHE A 50 8.46 -16.26 -10.33
C PHE A 50 7.50 -15.44 -11.20
N TRP A 51 7.81 -15.25 -12.49
CA TRP A 51 6.94 -14.50 -13.39
C TRP A 51 5.60 -15.19 -13.64
N THR A 52 5.58 -16.53 -13.62
CA THR A 52 4.33 -17.31 -13.71
C THR A 52 3.46 -17.06 -12.48
N ASP A 53 4.04 -17.12 -11.28
CA ASP A 53 3.32 -16.83 -10.03
C ASP A 53 2.76 -15.39 -10.02
N LEU A 54 3.53 -14.41 -10.46
CA LEU A 54 3.04 -13.03 -10.56
C LEU A 54 1.84 -12.89 -11.52
N LYS A 55 1.90 -13.56 -12.66
CA LYS A 55 0.78 -13.55 -13.63
C LYS A 55 -0.48 -14.25 -13.09
N GLN A 56 -0.32 -15.35 -12.37
CA GLN A 56 -1.43 -16.18 -11.89
C GLN A 56 -2.03 -15.66 -10.58
N ASN A 57 -1.22 -15.07 -9.71
CA ASN A 57 -1.62 -14.70 -8.36
C ASN A 57 -1.58 -13.20 -8.11
N PHE A 58 -0.42 -12.54 -8.29
CA PHE A 58 -0.29 -11.13 -7.99
C PHE A 58 -1.21 -10.27 -8.88
N ARG A 59 -1.10 -10.43 -10.19
CA ARG A 59 -1.84 -9.60 -11.14
C ARG A 59 -3.36 -9.65 -10.94
N PRO A 60 -4.03 -10.82 -10.88
CA PRO A 60 -5.48 -10.86 -10.68
C PRO A 60 -5.92 -10.21 -9.37
N LEU A 61 -5.14 -10.39 -8.29
CA LEU A 61 -5.44 -9.78 -6.99
C LEU A 61 -5.31 -8.26 -7.05
N TYR A 62 -4.23 -7.75 -7.61
CA TYR A 62 -4.01 -6.30 -7.68
C TYR A 62 -4.91 -5.61 -8.71
N ASP A 63 -5.30 -6.29 -9.78
CA ASP A 63 -6.34 -5.81 -10.68
C ASP A 63 -7.70 -5.70 -9.96
N GLU A 64 -8.01 -6.63 -9.06
CA GLU A 64 -9.20 -6.54 -8.22
C GLU A 64 -9.08 -5.39 -7.19
N PHE A 65 -7.93 -5.20 -6.55
CA PHE A 65 -7.69 -4.08 -5.63
C PHE A 65 -7.78 -2.71 -6.33
N LYS A 66 -7.41 -2.64 -7.61
CA LYS A 66 -7.64 -1.44 -8.45
C LYS A 66 -9.15 -1.20 -8.66
N LYS A 67 -9.95 -2.23 -8.92
CA LYS A 67 -11.42 -2.11 -9.05
C LYS A 67 -12.08 -1.66 -7.75
N GLN A 68 -11.55 -2.10 -6.60
CA GLN A 68 -12.01 -1.65 -5.27
C GLN A 68 -11.59 -0.20 -4.94
N GLY A 69 -10.71 0.41 -5.76
CA GLY A 69 -10.19 1.75 -5.54
C GLY A 69 -9.12 1.84 -4.45
N TRP A 70 -8.58 0.71 -3.98
CA TRP A 70 -7.51 0.68 -2.99
C TRP A 70 -6.13 0.92 -3.62
N VAL A 71 -5.91 0.42 -4.82
CA VAL A 71 -4.68 0.59 -5.60
C VAL A 71 -4.95 1.48 -6.80
N ILE A 72 -4.12 2.50 -7.03
CA ILE A 72 -4.18 3.34 -8.21
C ILE A 72 -3.50 2.62 -9.38
N ASP A 73 -2.25 2.20 -9.15
CA ASP A 73 -1.45 1.50 -10.15
C ASP A 73 -0.39 0.61 -9.49
N TYR A 74 0.21 -0.29 -10.28
CA TYR A 74 1.37 -1.05 -9.87
C TYR A 74 2.31 -1.27 -11.07
N LYS A 75 3.61 -1.35 -10.78
CA LYS A 75 4.67 -1.48 -11.78
C LYS A 75 5.70 -2.50 -11.33
N PHE A 76 6.31 -3.15 -12.32
CA PHE A 76 7.43 -4.06 -12.10
C PHE A 76 8.69 -3.45 -12.68
N TYR A 77 9.78 -3.57 -11.96
CA TYR A 77 11.11 -3.16 -12.40
C TYR A 77 12.04 -4.37 -12.28
N THR A 78 12.92 -4.53 -13.25
CA THR A 78 14.00 -5.50 -13.20
C THR A 78 15.32 -4.77 -13.01
N ASN A 79 16.21 -5.33 -12.20
CA ASN A 79 17.58 -4.87 -12.10
C ASN A 79 18.46 -5.77 -12.99
N PRO A 80 18.92 -5.30 -14.16
CA PRO A 80 19.74 -6.11 -15.06
C PRO A 80 21.19 -6.21 -14.60
N VAL A 81 21.63 -5.37 -13.65
CA VAL A 81 23.00 -5.32 -13.16
C VAL A 81 22.99 -5.63 -11.67
N ILE A 82 23.41 -6.83 -11.32
CA ILE A 82 23.57 -7.30 -9.94
C ILE A 82 25.06 -7.30 -9.63
N GLU A 83 25.49 -6.29 -8.86
CA GLU A 83 26.90 -6.10 -8.52
C GLU A 83 27.23 -6.67 -7.14
N HIS A 84 26.22 -6.79 -6.28
CA HIS A 84 26.38 -7.26 -4.91
C HIS A 84 25.38 -8.38 -4.57
N PRO A 85 25.73 -9.35 -3.71
CA PRO A 85 24.83 -10.44 -3.31
C PRO A 85 23.52 -9.99 -2.68
N ASP A 86 23.48 -8.78 -2.10
CA ASP A 86 22.31 -8.19 -1.47
C ASP A 86 21.49 -7.29 -2.42
N ASP A 87 21.86 -7.24 -3.70
CA ASP A 87 21.10 -6.49 -4.70
C ASP A 87 19.79 -7.20 -5.03
N TRP A 88 18.77 -6.37 -5.26
CA TRP A 88 17.47 -6.87 -5.70
C TRP A 88 17.48 -7.19 -7.20
N SER A 89 16.77 -8.23 -7.60
CA SER A 89 16.60 -8.58 -9.02
C SER A 89 15.29 -8.03 -9.60
N VAL A 90 14.24 -7.94 -8.78
CA VAL A 90 12.94 -7.38 -9.17
C VAL A 90 12.43 -6.44 -8.08
N ALA A 91 11.84 -5.31 -8.49
CA ALA A 91 11.09 -4.46 -7.59
C ALA A 91 9.63 -4.35 -8.06
N ILE A 92 8.69 -4.40 -7.10
CA ILE A 92 7.26 -4.16 -7.33
C ILE A 92 6.91 -2.86 -6.65
N ALA A 93 6.49 -1.85 -7.42
CA ALA A 93 6.00 -0.59 -6.90
C ALA A 93 4.48 -0.56 -6.99
N ILE A 94 3.80 -0.24 -5.90
CA ILE A 94 2.35 -0.20 -5.77
C ILE A 94 1.96 1.20 -5.30
N GLU A 95 1.06 1.83 -6.04
CA GLU A 95 0.58 3.19 -5.79
C GLU A 95 -0.77 3.16 -5.08
N TYR A 96 -0.84 3.85 -3.94
CA TYR A 96 -2.05 4.04 -3.14
C TYR A 96 -2.40 5.52 -3.06
N LYS A 97 -3.70 5.83 -3.02
CA LYS A 97 -4.16 7.22 -2.92
C LYS A 97 -3.61 7.95 -1.68
N ASN A 98 -3.58 7.28 -0.54
CA ASN A 98 -3.12 7.81 0.75
C ASN A 98 -2.94 6.67 1.77
N TRP A 99 -2.52 7.02 2.98
CA TRP A 99 -2.32 6.07 4.07
C TRP A 99 -3.62 5.36 4.50
N ALA A 100 -4.74 6.08 4.59
CA ALA A 100 -6.02 5.51 4.99
C ALA A 100 -6.48 4.40 4.03
N THR A 101 -6.16 4.52 2.74
CA THR A 101 -6.46 3.48 1.74
C THR A 101 -5.67 2.19 1.99
N ILE A 102 -4.44 2.30 2.50
CA ILE A 102 -3.63 1.13 2.88
C ILE A 102 -4.24 0.42 4.09
N ASP A 103 -4.69 1.19 5.09
CA ASP A 103 -5.34 0.66 6.29
C ASP A 103 -6.64 -0.07 5.91
N GLU A 104 -7.49 0.56 5.10
CA GLU A 104 -8.74 -0.02 4.60
C GLU A 104 -8.48 -1.33 3.82
N MET A 105 -7.50 -1.33 2.92
CA MET A 105 -7.12 -2.53 2.17
C MET A 105 -6.63 -3.63 3.11
N SER A 106 -5.82 -3.31 4.11
CA SER A 106 -5.30 -4.27 5.09
C SER A 106 -6.42 -5.00 5.84
N GLU A 107 -7.51 -4.30 6.15
CA GLU A 107 -8.67 -4.89 6.83
C GLU A 107 -9.53 -5.77 5.91
N LYS A 108 -9.72 -5.34 4.66
CA LYS A 108 -10.72 -5.92 3.76
C LYS A 108 -10.16 -6.91 2.73
N ALA A 109 -8.88 -6.82 2.37
CA ALA A 109 -8.29 -7.60 1.29
C ALA A 109 -8.22 -9.11 1.60
N ASN A 110 -8.15 -9.49 2.87
CA ASN A 110 -7.99 -10.90 3.27
C ASN A 110 -9.07 -11.81 2.66
N ALA A 111 -10.33 -11.38 2.65
CA ALA A 111 -11.43 -12.17 2.07
C ALA A 111 -11.28 -12.39 0.55
N ILE A 112 -10.78 -11.38 -0.16
CA ILE A 112 -10.53 -11.47 -1.60
C ILE A 112 -9.35 -12.41 -1.87
N VAL A 113 -8.27 -12.27 -1.09
CA VAL A 113 -7.07 -13.10 -1.22
C VAL A 113 -7.40 -14.56 -0.91
N GLU A 114 -8.11 -14.82 0.19
CA GLU A 114 -8.51 -16.16 0.59
C GLU A 114 -9.43 -16.83 -0.46
N LYS A 115 -10.37 -16.08 -1.02
CA LYS A 115 -11.22 -16.53 -2.14
C LYS A 115 -10.39 -16.87 -3.38
N HIS A 116 -9.37 -16.07 -3.69
CA HIS A 116 -8.49 -16.30 -4.84
C HIS A 116 -7.72 -17.62 -4.73
N TYR A 117 -7.17 -17.92 -3.54
CA TYR A 117 -6.43 -19.16 -3.28
C TYR A 117 -7.32 -20.36 -2.92
N GLY A 118 -8.62 -20.15 -2.73
CA GLY A 118 -9.60 -21.18 -2.33
C GLY A 118 -9.65 -21.49 -0.84
N SER A 119 -8.59 -21.21 -0.09
CA SER A 119 -8.57 -21.32 1.37
C SER A 119 -7.38 -20.54 1.96
N ARG A 120 -7.49 -20.24 3.27
CA ARG A 120 -6.41 -19.62 4.03
C ARG A 120 -5.13 -20.48 4.04
N GLN A 121 -5.27 -21.81 4.15
CA GLN A 121 -4.11 -22.70 4.13
C GLN A 121 -3.41 -22.66 2.77
N ALA A 122 -4.14 -22.71 1.66
CA ALA A 122 -3.57 -22.61 0.31
C ALA A 122 -2.86 -21.27 0.09
N MET A 123 -3.41 -20.17 0.60
CA MET A 123 -2.75 -18.84 0.59
C MET A 123 -1.41 -18.87 1.32
N ILE A 124 -1.37 -19.46 2.53
CA ILE A 124 -0.14 -19.56 3.33
C ILE A 124 0.92 -20.40 2.61
N ASP A 125 0.51 -21.53 2.04
CA ASP A 125 1.43 -22.45 1.35
C ASP A 125 1.96 -21.83 0.05
N ALA A 126 1.13 -21.10 -0.69
CA ALA A 126 1.57 -20.32 -1.85
C ALA A 126 2.60 -19.23 -1.44
N GLY A 127 2.36 -18.54 -0.33
CA GLY A 127 3.28 -17.56 0.23
C GLY A 127 4.63 -18.15 0.60
N LYS A 128 4.65 -19.32 1.25
CA LYS A 128 5.89 -20.06 1.59
C LYS A 128 6.66 -20.43 0.32
N LYS A 129 5.99 -21.07 -0.64
CA LYS A 129 6.57 -21.44 -1.92
C LYS A 129 7.20 -20.24 -2.64
N ARG A 130 6.49 -19.11 -2.67
CA ARG A 130 7.01 -17.88 -3.27
C ARG A 130 8.27 -17.41 -2.56
N ASN A 131 8.26 -17.39 -1.23
CA ASN A 131 9.42 -16.96 -0.45
C ASN A 131 10.64 -17.88 -0.61
N GLU A 132 10.44 -19.16 -0.90
CA GLU A 132 11.52 -20.10 -1.19
C GLU A 132 12.30 -19.76 -2.48
N ILE A 133 11.59 -19.28 -3.52
CA ILE A 133 12.17 -18.97 -4.83
C ILE A 133 12.50 -17.47 -5.01
N SER A 134 11.84 -16.60 -4.22
CA SER A 134 11.94 -15.15 -4.38
C SER A 134 11.73 -14.44 -3.05
N PRO A 135 12.71 -14.52 -2.13
CA PRO A 135 12.60 -13.83 -0.84
C PRO A 135 12.52 -12.33 -1.01
N THR A 136 11.69 -11.70 -0.19
CA THR A 136 11.64 -10.24 -0.08
C THR A 136 12.83 -9.75 0.72
N LEU A 137 13.68 -8.95 0.11
CA LEU A 137 14.80 -8.30 0.76
C LEU A 137 14.37 -7.12 1.63
N ARG A 138 13.46 -6.31 1.08
CA ARG A 138 13.00 -5.09 1.73
C ARG A 138 11.63 -4.68 1.21
N SER A 139 10.82 -4.07 2.06
CA SER A 139 9.61 -3.33 1.68
C SER A 139 9.67 -1.93 2.28
N THR A 140 9.47 -0.91 1.44
CA THR A 140 9.52 0.49 1.84
C THR A 140 8.20 1.15 1.49
N LEU A 141 7.67 1.96 2.41
CA LEU A 141 6.56 2.88 2.18
C LEU A 141 7.10 4.30 2.09
N ALA A 142 6.77 5.00 1.03
CA ALA A 142 7.17 6.39 0.81
C ALA A 142 6.00 7.21 0.28
N ARG A 143 5.93 8.49 0.64
CA ARG A 143 5.00 9.43 0.04
C ARG A 143 5.70 10.19 -1.07
N GLU A 144 5.08 10.26 -2.21
CA GLU A 144 5.49 11.17 -3.26
C GLU A 144 5.25 12.62 -2.83
N VAL A 145 6.16 13.50 -3.19
CA VAL A 145 6.04 14.94 -2.95
C VAL A 145 6.39 15.70 -4.22
N THR A 146 5.67 16.80 -4.45
CA THR A 146 5.99 17.74 -5.55
C THR A 146 6.39 19.08 -4.94
N LEU A 147 7.56 19.57 -5.28
CA LEU A 147 8.03 20.88 -4.84
C LEU A 147 7.10 21.99 -5.35
N LYS A 148 6.88 23.01 -4.53
CA LYS A 148 6.11 24.21 -4.88
C LYS A 148 6.97 25.24 -5.57
#